data_b2fe6c791c65b3564a08ba827daf90d6
#
_entry.id   b2fe6c791c65b3564a08ba827daf90d6
#
_cell.length_a   1.000
_cell.length_b   1.000
_cell.length_c   1.000
_cell.angle_alpha   90.00
_cell.angle_beta   90.00
_cell.angle_gamma   90.00
#
_symmetry.space_group_name_H-M   'P 1'
#
loop_
_entity.id
_entity.type
_entity.pdbx_description
1 polymer ?
#
loop_
_entity_poly.entity_id
_entity_poly.type
_entity_poly.pdbx_seq_one_letter_code
_entity_poly.pdbx_strand_id
1 'polypeptide(L)'
;MKRALTAVLAATTLLLAGACGGNDDDATPQGGSPSSAGAASYPVTVGDLTLDQRPEKIVSLSATATEMLFAIGAGPQVTAVDDQSNYPAEAPKTDLSGFKPNAEAIAAKDPDLVVLSNDIDKIVAQLDRLKIPVLLVAAAADLDGTYREIGELGTLTGHQAEAEALNARMKADIEKIVKDVPARATPLSYYYELDPTFYSVTSKTFVGSIFSLFGLTNVADTADPDGAKGGYPQLSAEALVKSDPDTIFLADTKCCRQSATTVAARKGWSTITAVKNQQIYPLDDDIASRWGPRTVDLVRAVADAVAKVPA
;
A
#
# COMPACT_ATOMS: atom_id res chain seq x y z
N MET A 1 -36.38 -13.71 55.15
CA MET A 1 -37.70 -14.33 55.07
C MET A 1 -37.69 -15.18 53.82
N LYS A 2 -37.46 -16.50 53.92
CA LYS A 2 -38.44 -17.60 53.82
C LYS A 2 -39.18 -17.57 52.46
N ARG A 3 -39.23 -18.54 51.60
CA ARG A 3 -39.21 -20.02 51.60
C ARG A 3 -39.18 -20.42 50.11
N ALA A 4 -38.46 -21.30 49.61
CA ALA A 4 -38.49 -22.76 49.66
C ALA A 4 -39.44 -23.44 48.64
N LEU A 5 -38.83 -24.36 47.83
CA LEU A 5 -39.26 -25.72 47.43
C LEU A 5 -40.43 -25.81 46.43
N THR A 6 -40.43 -26.65 45.42
CA THR A 6 -40.32 -28.10 45.41
C THR A 6 -40.15 -28.65 43.98
N ALA A 7 -39.44 -29.76 43.87
CA ALA A 7 -39.26 -30.65 42.75
C ALA A 7 -40.50 -31.55 42.54
N VAL A 8 -40.70 -32.07 41.29
CA VAL A 8 -41.29 -33.42 41.08
C VAL A 8 -40.73 -34.05 39.83
N LEU A 9 -40.26 -35.24 40.03
CA LEU A 9 -39.78 -36.31 39.17
C LEU A 9 -40.94 -37.05 38.50
N ALA A 10 -40.82 -37.49 37.28
CA ALA A 10 -41.46 -38.76 36.83
C ALA A 10 -40.77 -39.29 35.57
N ALA A 11 -40.16 -40.43 35.75
CA ALA A 11 -39.69 -41.34 34.74
C ALA A 11 -40.83 -42.30 34.30
N THR A 12 -40.82 -42.70 33.05
CA THR A 12 -41.35 -44.05 32.64
C THR A 12 -40.70 -44.51 31.36
N THR A 13 -40.14 -45.71 31.46
CA THR A 13 -39.60 -46.67 30.49
C THR A 13 -40.71 -47.37 29.69
N LEU A 14 -40.39 -47.89 28.45
CA LEU A 14 -40.52 -49.26 27.98
C LEU A 14 -40.22 -49.39 26.48
N LEU A 15 -39.23 -50.07 26.13
CA LEU A 15 -38.90 -51.33 25.47
C LEU A 15 -39.88 -51.88 24.43
N LEU A 16 -39.39 -52.24 23.23
CA LEU A 16 -39.38 -53.57 22.57
C LEU A 16 -38.99 -53.39 21.10
N ALA A 17 -37.86 -53.80 20.65
CA ALA A 17 -37.45 -55.10 20.11
C ALA A 17 -38.11 -55.46 18.76
N GLY A 18 -37.31 -55.57 17.73
CA GLY A 18 -37.67 -56.18 16.44
C GLY A 18 -36.42 -56.26 15.56
N ALA A 19 -36.02 -57.48 15.33
CA ALA A 19 -34.72 -57.93 14.86
C ALA A 19 -34.58 -58.06 13.34
N CYS A 20 -33.30 -58.18 12.94
CA CYS A 20 -32.69 -58.91 11.82
C CYS A 20 -32.59 -58.25 10.46
N GLY A 21 -31.34 -58.12 10.05
CA GLY A 21 -30.87 -58.62 8.79
C GLY A 21 -29.91 -57.72 8.02
N GLY A 22 -28.63 -58.07 8.10
CA GLY A 22 -27.76 -58.04 6.93
C GLY A 22 -26.79 -56.90 6.71
N ASN A 23 -25.56 -57.23 7.02
CA ASN A 23 -24.29 -56.87 6.36
C ASN A 23 -23.85 -55.43 6.14
N ASP A 24 -22.77 -55.15 6.84
CA ASP A 24 -21.48 -54.56 6.39
C ASP A 24 -21.54 -53.25 5.57
N ASP A 25 -21.23 -52.17 6.22
CA ASP A 25 -20.04 -51.34 5.88
C ASP A 25 -19.83 -50.27 6.97
N ASP A 26 -18.70 -50.43 7.63
CA ASP A 26 -18.16 -49.56 8.67
C ASP A 26 -17.77 -48.22 8.05
N ALA A 27 -18.64 -47.22 8.11
CA ALA A 27 -18.33 -45.86 7.78
C ALA A 27 -18.46 -44.98 9.03
N THR A 28 -17.39 -44.93 9.76
CA THR A 28 -17.14 -43.87 10.78
C THR A 28 -17.26 -42.48 10.11
N PRO A 29 -18.04 -41.54 10.64
CA PRO A 29 -17.97 -40.16 10.15
C PRO A 29 -16.63 -39.60 10.58
N GLN A 30 -15.67 -39.55 9.65
CA GLN A 30 -14.47 -38.78 9.79
C GLN A 30 -14.87 -37.31 9.92
N GLY A 31 -14.65 -36.75 11.11
CA GLY A 31 -14.75 -35.34 11.33
C GLY A 31 -13.80 -34.61 10.35
N GLY A 32 -14.41 -33.89 9.41
CA GLY A 32 -13.67 -33.04 8.51
C GLY A 32 -12.89 -32.02 9.32
N SER A 33 -11.58 -32.22 9.38
CA SER A 33 -10.66 -31.15 9.77
C SER A 33 -10.93 -29.95 8.86
N PRO A 34 -10.93 -28.72 9.39
CA PRO A 34 -11.01 -27.55 8.53
C PRO A 34 -9.87 -27.64 7.50
N SER A 35 -10.25 -27.61 6.22
CA SER A 35 -9.33 -27.55 5.11
C SER A 35 -8.39 -26.35 5.37
N SER A 36 -7.13 -26.63 5.71
CA SER A 36 -6.10 -25.61 5.74
C SER A 36 -6.08 -25.03 4.31
N ALA A 37 -6.36 -23.74 4.18
CA ALA A 37 -6.11 -22.98 2.95
C ALA A 37 -4.71 -23.42 2.47
N GLY A 38 -4.63 -23.90 1.22
CA GLY A 38 -3.48 -24.62 0.72
C GLY A 38 -2.19 -23.89 1.01
N ALA A 39 -1.32 -24.50 1.84
CA ALA A 39 0.03 -23.99 2.07
C ALA A 39 0.71 -23.90 0.69
N ALA A 40 1.29 -22.74 0.38
CA ALA A 40 2.03 -22.55 -0.86
C ALA A 40 3.09 -23.66 -0.98
N SER A 41 3.12 -24.35 -2.11
CA SER A 41 4.14 -25.37 -2.36
C SER A 41 5.39 -24.71 -2.90
N TYR A 42 6.51 -24.85 -2.21
CA TYR A 42 7.81 -24.40 -2.68
C TYR A 42 8.48 -25.51 -3.52
N PRO A 43 9.37 -25.19 -4.48
CA PRO A 43 9.88 -23.84 -4.75
C PRO A 43 8.85 -22.92 -5.44
N VAL A 44 8.98 -21.61 -5.23
CA VAL A 44 8.22 -20.56 -5.92
C VAL A 44 9.16 -19.61 -6.66
N THR A 45 8.73 -19.10 -7.82
CA THR A 45 9.54 -18.18 -8.64
C THR A 45 8.76 -16.92 -8.95
N VAL A 46 9.41 -15.77 -8.79
CA VAL A 46 8.92 -14.43 -9.18
C VAL A 46 10.04 -13.73 -9.94
N GLY A 47 9.81 -13.41 -11.21
CA GLY A 47 10.87 -12.93 -12.09
C GLY A 47 12.04 -13.92 -12.16
N ASP A 48 13.25 -13.44 -11.82
CA ASP A 48 14.46 -14.27 -11.79
C ASP A 48 14.74 -14.85 -10.37
N LEU A 49 13.92 -14.51 -9.37
CA LEU A 49 14.09 -14.98 -8.00
C LEU A 49 13.32 -16.28 -7.77
N THR A 50 14.03 -17.32 -7.35
CA THR A 50 13.44 -18.58 -6.89
C THR A 50 13.75 -18.80 -5.41
N LEU A 51 12.73 -19.10 -4.62
CA LEU A 51 12.85 -19.51 -3.23
C LEU A 51 12.46 -20.98 -3.10
N ASP A 52 13.38 -21.79 -2.55
CA ASP A 52 13.16 -23.22 -2.34
C ASP A 52 12.26 -23.51 -1.14
N GLN A 53 12.11 -22.54 -0.23
CA GLN A 53 11.29 -22.63 0.95
C GLN A 53 10.69 -21.27 1.32
N ARG A 54 9.66 -21.28 2.16
CA ARG A 54 9.02 -20.08 2.67
C ARG A 54 10.04 -19.27 3.51
N PRO A 55 10.24 -17.98 3.24
CA PRO A 55 11.12 -17.16 4.05
C PRO A 55 10.52 -16.96 5.45
N GLU A 56 11.31 -17.13 6.48
CA GLU A 56 10.92 -16.88 7.88
C GLU A 56 11.52 -15.59 8.43
N LYS A 57 12.59 -15.09 7.78
CA LYS A 57 13.31 -13.86 8.16
C LYS A 57 13.41 -12.92 6.97
N ILE A 58 12.50 -11.99 6.90
CA ILE A 58 12.47 -10.97 5.84
C ILE A 58 13.06 -9.68 6.39
N VAL A 59 14.03 -9.11 5.67
CA VAL A 59 14.50 -7.73 5.88
C VAL A 59 13.91 -6.86 4.80
N SER A 60 13.08 -5.87 5.17
CA SER A 60 12.43 -4.95 4.24
C SER A 60 13.07 -3.56 4.32
N LEU A 61 13.77 -3.15 3.26
CA LEU A 61 14.35 -1.82 3.10
C LEU A 61 13.51 -0.97 2.14
N SER A 62 12.20 -1.06 2.28
CA SER A 62 11.20 -0.30 1.55
C SER A 62 9.97 -0.11 2.43
N ALA A 63 9.66 1.12 2.79
CA ALA A 63 8.47 1.43 3.57
C ALA A 63 7.18 0.96 2.87
N THR A 64 7.10 1.06 1.54
CA THR A 64 5.98 0.56 0.75
C THR A 64 5.86 -0.96 0.83
N ALA A 65 6.96 -1.69 0.62
CA ALA A 65 6.95 -3.14 0.70
C ALA A 65 6.67 -3.63 2.14
N THR A 66 7.15 -2.91 3.16
CA THR A 66 6.81 -3.20 4.56
C THR A 66 5.29 -3.15 4.76
N GLU A 67 4.63 -2.10 4.29
CA GLU A 67 3.16 -2.00 4.36
C GLU A 67 2.46 -3.14 3.62
N MET A 68 2.95 -3.52 2.43
CA MET A 68 2.42 -4.64 1.66
C MET A 68 2.56 -5.96 2.42
N LEU A 69 3.75 -6.27 2.96
CA LEU A 69 4.01 -7.49 3.72
C LEU A 69 3.09 -7.64 4.92
N PHE A 70 2.90 -6.57 5.69
CA PHE A 70 1.99 -6.60 6.83
C PHE A 70 0.52 -6.73 6.39
N ALA A 71 0.11 -6.04 5.32
CA ALA A 71 -1.26 -6.06 4.83
C ALA A 71 -1.70 -7.43 4.27
N ILE A 72 -0.77 -8.24 3.77
CA ILE A 72 -1.03 -9.61 3.32
C ILE A 72 -0.84 -10.67 4.43
N GLY A 73 -0.51 -10.25 5.67
CA GLY A 73 -0.33 -11.16 6.79
C GLY A 73 1.07 -11.74 6.94
N ALA A 74 2.06 -11.31 6.14
CA ALA A 74 3.46 -11.73 6.23
C ALA A 74 4.25 -10.99 7.34
N GLY A 75 3.60 -10.13 8.13
CA GLY A 75 4.23 -9.37 9.20
C GLY A 75 5.08 -10.21 10.18
N PRO A 76 4.63 -11.40 10.63
CA PRO A 76 5.43 -12.28 11.50
C PRO A 76 6.78 -12.74 10.89
N GLN A 77 6.91 -12.70 9.56
CA GLN A 77 8.16 -13.05 8.85
C GLN A 77 9.12 -11.85 8.76
N VAL A 78 8.63 -10.62 8.97
CA VAL A 78 9.46 -9.41 8.89
C VAL A 78 10.23 -9.22 10.19
N THR A 79 11.56 -9.41 10.13
CA THR A 79 12.45 -9.36 11.31
C THR A 79 13.21 -8.04 11.43
N ALA A 80 13.37 -7.30 10.33
CA ALA A 80 13.98 -5.98 10.33
C ALA A 80 13.42 -5.13 9.17
N VAL A 81 13.41 -3.81 9.37
CA VAL A 81 12.96 -2.84 8.36
C VAL A 81 13.91 -1.65 8.31
N ASP A 82 13.75 -0.77 7.32
CA ASP A 82 14.50 0.48 7.26
C ASP A 82 13.92 1.56 8.19
N ASP A 83 14.66 2.66 8.32
CA ASP A 83 14.31 3.82 9.16
C ASP A 83 13.09 4.61 8.68
N GLN A 84 12.62 4.34 7.45
CA GLN A 84 11.42 4.96 6.87
C GLN A 84 10.16 4.09 7.03
N SER A 85 10.31 2.84 7.43
CA SER A 85 9.21 1.89 7.63
C SER A 85 8.52 2.14 8.96
N ASN A 86 7.68 3.18 9.02
CA ASN A 86 6.98 3.65 10.22
C ASN A 86 5.53 3.14 10.32
N TYR A 87 5.07 2.34 9.36
CA TYR A 87 3.72 1.76 9.34
C TYR A 87 3.78 0.30 8.84
N PRO A 88 2.97 -0.60 9.46
CA PRO A 88 2.14 -0.36 10.62
C PRO A 88 2.97 -0.20 11.93
N ALA A 89 2.33 0.19 13.02
CA ALA A 89 3.04 0.51 14.28
C ALA A 89 3.79 -0.68 14.90
N GLU A 90 3.35 -1.91 14.60
CA GLU A 90 3.95 -3.17 15.00
C GLU A 90 5.18 -3.59 14.17
N ALA A 91 5.48 -2.88 13.08
CA ALA A 91 6.69 -3.15 12.31
C ALA A 91 7.95 -2.98 13.20
N PRO A 92 8.94 -3.89 13.08
CA PRO A 92 10.19 -3.78 13.84
C PRO A 92 10.85 -2.43 13.63
N LYS A 93 11.47 -1.88 14.68
CA LYS A 93 12.25 -0.64 14.56
C LYS A 93 13.73 -1.00 14.51
N THR A 94 14.39 -0.65 13.41
CA THR A 94 15.83 -0.86 13.23
C THR A 94 16.49 0.42 12.68
N ASP A 95 17.81 0.43 12.67
CA ASP A 95 18.66 1.52 12.18
C ASP A 95 19.16 1.27 10.75
N LEU A 96 18.56 0.30 10.04
CA LEU A 96 18.87 0.06 8.64
C LEU A 96 18.32 1.20 7.79
N SER A 97 18.98 1.49 6.68
CA SER A 97 18.55 2.54 5.76
C SER A 97 18.36 2.02 4.34
N GLY A 98 17.18 2.28 3.74
CA GLY A 98 16.91 2.03 2.33
C GLY A 98 17.64 3.01 1.40
N PHE A 99 18.05 4.19 1.90
CA PHE A 99 18.78 5.20 1.12
C PHE A 99 20.31 5.08 1.24
N LYS A 100 20.80 4.37 2.26
CA LYS A 100 22.22 4.08 2.47
C LYS A 100 22.38 2.63 2.92
N PRO A 101 22.03 1.67 2.07
CA PRO A 101 22.03 0.27 2.44
C PRO A 101 23.46 -0.20 2.70
N ASN A 102 23.62 -1.06 3.72
CA ASN A 102 24.89 -1.68 4.07
C ASN A 102 24.74 -3.20 4.07
N ALA A 103 25.44 -3.89 3.16
CA ALA A 103 25.31 -5.34 2.99
C ALA A 103 25.69 -6.14 4.24
N GLU A 104 26.70 -5.69 5.00
CA GLU A 104 27.13 -6.38 6.23
C GLU A 104 26.07 -6.23 7.33
N ALA A 105 25.50 -5.03 7.51
CA ALA A 105 24.46 -4.77 8.48
C ALA A 105 23.16 -5.54 8.14
N ILE A 106 22.84 -5.70 6.86
CA ILE A 106 21.73 -6.51 6.38
C ILE A 106 22.00 -7.99 6.63
N ALA A 107 23.17 -8.50 6.24
CA ALA A 107 23.58 -9.90 6.44
C ALA A 107 23.63 -10.30 7.92
N ALA A 108 23.98 -9.36 8.81
CA ALA A 108 23.97 -9.60 10.26
C ALA A 108 22.56 -9.87 10.84
N LYS A 109 21.48 -9.61 10.07
CA LYS A 109 20.11 -9.99 10.43
C LYS A 109 19.77 -11.41 10.00
N ASP A 110 20.67 -12.11 9.31
CA ASP A 110 20.52 -13.49 8.82
C ASP A 110 19.21 -13.68 8.02
N PRO A 111 18.97 -12.88 6.96
CA PRO A 111 17.72 -12.90 6.23
C PRO A 111 17.64 -14.07 5.24
N ASP A 112 16.42 -14.64 5.10
CA ASP A 112 16.06 -15.58 4.02
C ASP A 112 15.62 -14.84 2.76
N LEU A 113 15.17 -13.59 2.91
CA LEU A 113 14.78 -12.71 1.83
C LEU A 113 15.02 -11.26 2.21
N VAL A 114 15.59 -10.49 1.29
CA VAL A 114 15.67 -9.03 1.40
C VAL A 114 14.75 -8.39 0.36
N VAL A 115 13.95 -7.42 0.77
CA VAL A 115 13.08 -6.65 -0.12
C VAL A 115 13.61 -5.21 -0.19
N LEU A 116 13.88 -4.72 -1.41
CA LEU A 116 14.45 -3.40 -1.69
C LEU A 116 13.53 -2.62 -2.61
N SER A 117 13.53 -1.29 -2.53
CA SER A 117 12.86 -0.43 -3.51
C SER A 117 13.79 0.09 -4.62
N ASN A 118 15.09 -0.06 -4.46
CA ASN A 118 16.10 0.44 -5.41
C ASN A 118 17.42 -0.32 -5.24
N ASP A 119 18.31 -0.17 -6.21
CA ASP A 119 19.65 -0.79 -6.21
C ASP A 119 20.76 0.26 -5.96
N ILE A 120 20.59 1.10 -4.92
CA ILE A 120 21.60 2.09 -4.53
C ILE A 120 22.91 1.38 -4.19
N ASP A 121 24.02 1.95 -4.67
CA ASP A 121 25.39 1.42 -4.47
C ASP A 121 25.58 -0.03 -4.94
N LYS A 122 24.72 -0.51 -5.85
CA LYS A 122 24.72 -1.91 -6.33
C LYS A 122 24.55 -2.91 -5.18
N ILE A 123 23.66 -2.60 -4.26
CA ILE A 123 23.41 -3.41 -3.06
C ILE A 123 22.91 -4.82 -3.43
N VAL A 124 22.14 -4.96 -4.52
CA VAL A 124 21.68 -6.27 -5.02
C VAL A 124 22.88 -7.17 -5.31
N ALA A 125 23.88 -6.69 -6.07
CA ALA A 125 25.08 -7.46 -6.39
C ALA A 125 25.96 -7.75 -5.15
N GLN A 126 25.89 -6.93 -4.10
CA GLN A 126 26.62 -7.18 -2.86
C GLN A 126 25.93 -8.31 -2.07
N LEU A 127 24.60 -8.31 -1.98
CA LEU A 127 23.82 -9.35 -1.30
C LEU A 127 23.89 -10.70 -2.06
N ASP A 128 23.88 -10.67 -3.39
CA ASP A 128 24.05 -11.87 -4.23
C ASP A 128 25.36 -12.60 -3.95
N ARG A 129 26.48 -11.86 -3.79
CA ARG A 129 27.77 -12.47 -3.39
C ARG A 129 27.72 -13.18 -2.02
N LEU A 130 26.82 -12.72 -1.16
CA LEU A 130 26.56 -13.32 0.14
C LEU A 130 25.50 -14.44 0.07
N LYS A 131 24.97 -14.70 -1.17
CA LYS A 131 23.89 -15.67 -1.43
C LYS A 131 22.60 -15.37 -0.66
N ILE A 132 22.33 -14.10 -0.47
CA ILE A 132 21.09 -13.61 0.15
C ILE A 132 20.11 -13.30 -0.97
N PRO A 133 18.93 -13.95 -1.02
CA PRO A 133 17.90 -13.69 -1.99
C PRO A 133 17.37 -12.26 -1.89
N VAL A 134 17.18 -11.59 -3.03
CA VAL A 134 16.70 -10.21 -3.10
C VAL A 134 15.51 -10.09 -4.03
N LEU A 135 14.43 -9.48 -3.56
CA LEU A 135 13.34 -8.98 -4.40
C LEU A 135 13.46 -7.46 -4.50
N LEU A 136 13.52 -6.96 -5.73
CA LEU A 136 13.47 -5.53 -6.01
C LEU A 136 12.03 -5.11 -6.33
N VAL A 137 11.38 -4.39 -5.42
CA VAL A 137 10.05 -3.81 -5.55
C VAL A 137 10.22 -2.32 -5.88
N ALA A 138 10.50 -2.03 -7.16
CA ALA A 138 10.71 -0.66 -7.62
C ALA A 138 9.39 0.13 -7.59
N ALA A 139 9.47 1.47 -7.67
CA ALA A 139 8.25 2.28 -7.68
C ALA A 139 7.34 1.88 -8.85
N ALA A 140 6.11 1.50 -8.53
CA ALA A 140 5.08 1.19 -9.52
C ALA A 140 4.76 2.45 -10.35
N ALA A 141 4.45 2.26 -11.62
CA ALA A 141 4.01 3.36 -12.49
C ALA A 141 2.52 3.71 -12.30
N ASP A 142 1.73 2.71 -11.88
CA ASP A 142 0.28 2.78 -11.74
C ASP A 142 -0.24 1.74 -10.74
N LEU A 143 -1.55 1.69 -10.57
CA LEU A 143 -2.21 0.73 -9.66
C LEU A 143 -2.01 -0.73 -10.08
N ASP A 144 -1.94 -1.02 -11.36
CA ASP A 144 -1.71 -2.41 -11.83
C ASP A 144 -0.31 -2.89 -11.42
N GLY A 145 0.68 -2.00 -11.44
CA GLY A 145 1.99 -2.25 -10.87
C GLY A 145 1.93 -2.59 -9.37
N THR A 146 1.21 -1.79 -8.59
CA THR A 146 0.99 -2.05 -7.15
C THR A 146 0.35 -3.42 -6.92
N TYR A 147 -0.70 -3.75 -7.65
CA TYR A 147 -1.38 -5.04 -7.50
C TYR A 147 -0.50 -6.23 -7.85
N ARG A 148 0.35 -6.07 -8.87
CA ARG A 148 1.34 -7.09 -9.23
C ARG A 148 2.36 -7.29 -8.11
N GLU A 149 2.94 -6.23 -7.57
CA GLU A 149 3.93 -6.29 -6.49
C GLU A 149 3.36 -6.92 -5.21
N ILE A 150 2.13 -6.60 -4.85
CA ILE A 150 1.40 -7.27 -3.74
C ILE A 150 1.27 -8.77 -4.02
N GLY A 151 0.92 -9.17 -5.25
CA GLY A 151 0.82 -10.57 -5.65
C GLY A 151 2.16 -11.30 -5.61
N GLU A 152 3.24 -10.67 -6.06
CA GLU A 152 4.60 -11.19 -6.03
C GLU A 152 5.07 -11.45 -4.60
N LEU A 153 4.86 -10.47 -3.69
CA LEU A 153 5.13 -10.64 -2.26
C LEU A 153 4.27 -11.76 -1.67
N GLY A 154 2.99 -11.84 -2.02
CA GLY A 154 2.10 -12.93 -1.59
C GLY A 154 2.62 -14.31 -2.00
N THR A 155 3.08 -14.45 -3.25
CA THR A 155 3.67 -15.68 -3.77
C THR A 155 4.94 -16.08 -3.02
N LEU A 156 5.88 -15.14 -2.85
CA LEU A 156 7.16 -15.42 -2.20
C LEU A 156 7.03 -15.71 -0.71
N THR A 157 6.02 -15.15 -0.05
CA THR A 157 5.84 -15.30 1.41
C THR A 157 4.82 -16.36 1.82
N GLY A 158 4.17 -17.00 0.84
CA GLY A 158 3.13 -18.01 1.08
C GLY A 158 1.78 -17.42 1.52
N HIS A 159 1.51 -16.14 1.15
CA HIS A 159 0.28 -15.39 1.45
C HIS A 159 -0.47 -14.99 0.18
N GLN A 160 -0.50 -15.88 -0.83
CA GLN A 160 -1.10 -15.58 -2.13
C GLN A 160 -2.59 -15.24 -2.03
N ALA A 161 -3.35 -16.01 -1.25
CA ALA A 161 -4.79 -15.79 -1.09
C ALA A 161 -5.10 -14.43 -0.42
N GLU A 162 -4.31 -14.05 0.57
CA GLU A 162 -4.43 -12.77 1.27
C GLU A 162 -4.07 -11.60 0.34
N ALA A 163 -3.04 -11.78 -0.51
CA ALA A 163 -2.64 -10.80 -1.51
C ALA A 163 -3.73 -10.60 -2.59
N GLU A 164 -4.33 -11.67 -3.09
CA GLU A 164 -5.45 -11.62 -4.02
C GLU A 164 -6.67 -10.94 -3.40
N ALA A 165 -7.00 -11.27 -2.14
CA ALA A 165 -8.10 -10.64 -1.41
C ALA A 165 -7.84 -9.14 -1.15
N LEU A 166 -6.59 -8.75 -0.83
CA LEU A 166 -6.20 -7.35 -0.66
C LEU A 166 -6.37 -6.59 -1.97
N ASN A 167 -5.84 -7.11 -3.07
CA ASN A 167 -5.96 -6.51 -4.40
C ASN A 167 -7.42 -6.32 -4.83
N ALA A 168 -8.26 -7.33 -4.60
CA ALA A 168 -9.69 -7.26 -4.91
C ALA A 168 -10.38 -6.15 -4.09
N ARG A 169 -10.10 -6.04 -2.79
CA ARG A 169 -10.64 -4.96 -1.95
C ARG A 169 -10.18 -3.58 -2.40
N MET A 170 -8.88 -3.40 -2.63
CA MET A 170 -8.33 -2.11 -3.09
C MET A 170 -8.99 -1.66 -4.40
N LYS A 171 -9.13 -2.58 -5.38
CA LYS A 171 -9.81 -2.28 -6.67
C LYS A 171 -11.24 -1.83 -6.44
N ALA A 172 -12.02 -2.58 -5.68
CA ALA A 172 -13.42 -2.26 -5.41
C ALA A 172 -13.59 -0.92 -4.67
N ASP A 173 -12.73 -0.66 -3.68
CA ASP A 173 -12.77 0.59 -2.91
C ASP A 173 -12.40 1.79 -3.79
N ILE A 174 -11.35 1.69 -4.62
CA ILE A 174 -10.92 2.75 -5.54
C ILE A 174 -12.02 3.01 -6.59
N GLU A 175 -12.55 1.98 -7.23
CA GLU A 175 -13.65 2.12 -8.20
C GLU A 175 -14.86 2.82 -7.58
N LYS A 176 -15.23 2.44 -6.35
CA LYS A 176 -16.33 3.07 -5.63
C LYS A 176 -16.05 4.53 -5.35
N ILE A 177 -14.86 4.87 -4.81
CA ILE A 177 -14.49 6.25 -4.49
C ILE A 177 -14.54 7.12 -5.75
N VAL A 178 -13.95 6.66 -6.85
CA VAL A 178 -13.92 7.41 -8.12
C VAL A 178 -15.34 7.61 -8.68
N LYS A 179 -16.18 6.57 -8.63
CA LYS A 179 -17.57 6.63 -9.10
C LYS A 179 -18.44 7.59 -8.29
N ASP A 180 -18.18 7.73 -6.99
CA ASP A 180 -18.95 8.58 -6.09
C ASP A 180 -18.63 10.08 -6.29
N VAL A 181 -17.52 10.43 -6.99
CA VAL A 181 -17.20 11.82 -7.35
C VAL A 181 -17.98 12.24 -8.59
N PRO A 182 -18.78 13.32 -8.53
CA PRO A 182 -19.53 13.79 -9.68
C PRO A 182 -18.62 14.17 -10.86
N ALA A 183 -18.98 13.74 -12.07
CA ALA A 183 -18.29 14.13 -13.28
C ALA A 183 -18.37 15.66 -13.47
N ARG A 184 -17.29 16.29 -13.91
CA ARG A 184 -17.19 17.72 -14.18
C ARG A 184 -17.17 17.99 -15.67
N ALA A 185 -17.85 19.06 -16.08
CA ALA A 185 -17.85 19.48 -17.49
C ALA A 185 -16.49 20.02 -17.93
N THR A 186 -15.75 20.66 -17.00
CA THR A 186 -14.40 21.17 -17.23
C THR A 186 -13.45 20.49 -16.24
N PRO A 187 -12.38 19.85 -16.73
CA PRO A 187 -11.33 19.31 -15.86
C PRO A 187 -10.71 20.39 -14.97
N LEU A 188 -10.51 20.07 -13.69
CA LEU A 188 -9.73 20.92 -12.80
C LEU A 188 -8.25 20.72 -13.05
N SER A 189 -7.49 21.81 -12.97
CA SER A 189 -6.04 21.76 -12.97
C SER A 189 -5.50 21.62 -11.55
N TYR A 190 -4.37 20.93 -11.39
CA TYR A 190 -3.71 20.79 -10.10
C TYR A 190 -2.21 20.99 -10.17
N TYR A 191 -1.67 21.53 -9.08
CA TYR A 191 -0.25 21.50 -8.74
C TYR A 191 -0.03 20.56 -7.56
N TYR A 192 0.97 19.68 -7.69
CA TYR A 192 1.39 18.79 -6.62
C TYR A 192 2.76 19.20 -6.12
N GLU A 193 2.90 19.56 -4.86
CA GLU A 193 4.14 20.01 -4.26
C GLU A 193 4.83 18.89 -3.52
N LEU A 194 6.04 18.53 -3.95
CA LEU A 194 6.90 17.55 -3.28
C LEU A 194 7.77 18.17 -2.20
N ASP A 195 8.19 19.43 -2.43
CA ASP A 195 9.02 20.18 -1.51
C ASP A 195 8.92 21.70 -1.78
N PRO A 196 9.38 22.55 -0.83
CA PRO A 196 9.30 24.01 -0.96
C PRO A 196 10.17 24.61 -2.09
N THR A 197 10.96 23.82 -2.79
CA THR A 197 11.74 24.25 -3.95
C THR A 197 11.02 24.01 -5.27
N PHE A 198 9.72 23.66 -5.20
CA PHE A 198 8.78 23.47 -6.30
C PHE A 198 9.05 22.26 -7.19
N TYR A 199 9.67 21.21 -6.65
CA TYR A 199 9.60 19.91 -7.30
C TYR A 199 8.15 19.41 -7.29
N SER A 200 7.76 18.79 -8.40
CA SER A 200 6.41 18.29 -8.63
C SER A 200 6.46 16.91 -9.28
N VAL A 201 5.29 16.33 -9.50
CA VAL A 201 5.11 15.10 -10.25
C VAL A 201 4.33 15.39 -11.53
N THR A 202 4.60 14.65 -12.62
CA THR A 202 3.76 14.68 -13.83
C THR A 202 2.66 13.63 -13.78
N SER A 203 1.70 13.72 -14.71
CA SER A 203 0.64 12.71 -14.89
C SER A 203 1.18 11.31 -15.24
N LYS A 204 2.45 11.20 -15.66
CA LYS A 204 3.12 9.94 -16.01
C LYS A 204 3.71 9.17 -14.82
N THR A 205 3.66 9.74 -13.61
CA THR A 205 4.12 9.09 -12.38
C THR A 205 2.98 8.31 -11.72
N PHE A 206 3.30 7.44 -10.76
CA PHE A 206 2.31 6.75 -9.94
C PHE A 206 1.29 7.73 -9.34
N VAL A 207 1.78 8.77 -8.66
CA VAL A 207 0.92 9.79 -8.07
C VAL A 207 0.05 10.44 -9.13
N GLY A 208 0.64 10.85 -10.27
CA GLY A 208 -0.11 11.44 -11.38
C GLY A 208 -1.19 10.52 -11.94
N SER A 209 -0.96 9.20 -11.96
CA SER A 209 -1.96 8.21 -12.38
C SER A 209 -3.19 8.21 -11.47
N ILE A 210 -3.02 8.42 -10.16
CA ILE A 210 -4.12 8.54 -9.19
C ILE A 210 -4.98 9.78 -9.48
N PHE A 211 -4.36 10.93 -9.75
CA PHE A 211 -5.08 12.16 -10.10
C PHE A 211 -5.81 12.03 -11.43
N SER A 212 -5.26 11.26 -12.38
CA SER A 212 -5.88 10.97 -13.67
C SER A 212 -7.18 10.18 -13.55
N LEU A 213 -7.38 9.40 -12.46
CA LEU A 213 -8.66 8.71 -12.21
C LEU A 213 -9.85 9.68 -12.09
N PHE A 214 -9.59 10.92 -11.70
CA PHE A 214 -10.60 11.99 -11.55
C PHE A 214 -10.62 12.95 -12.73
N GLY A 215 -9.88 12.68 -13.80
CA GLY A 215 -9.80 13.53 -14.97
C GLY A 215 -9.13 14.88 -14.72
N LEU A 216 -8.25 14.98 -13.71
CA LEU A 216 -7.55 16.22 -13.38
C LEU A 216 -6.38 16.47 -14.35
N THR A 217 -6.11 17.75 -14.65
CA THR A 217 -5.02 18.20 -15.52
C THR A 217 -3.81 18.63 -14.68
N ASN A 218 -2.66 18.04 -14.95
CA ASN A 218 -1.45 18.33 -14.19
C ASN A 218 -0.68 19.53 -14.79
N VAL A 219 -0.46 20.60 -14.04
CA VAL A 219 0.29 21.77 -14.52
C VAL A 219 1.78 21.49 -14.75
N ALA A 220 2.32 20.46 -14.08
CA ALA A 220 3.72 20.08 -14.22
C ALA A 220 4.05 19.33 -15.52
N ASP A 221 3.04 18.81 -16.26
CA ASP A 221 3.25 18.08 -17.51
C ASP A 221 3.98 18.90 -18.57
N THR A 222 3.74 20.22 -18.58
CA THR A 222 4.40 21.15 -19.51
C THR A 222 5.90 21.33 -19.22
N ALA A 223 6.35 20.99 -18.02
CA ALA A 223 7.75 21.12 -17.59
C ALA A 223 8.58 19.86 -17.86
N ASP A 224 7.93 18.73 -18.18
CA ASP A 224 8.58 17.46 -18.53
C ASP A 224 7.80 16.71 -19.64
N PRO A 225 7.60 17.33 -20.81
CA PRO A 225 6.72 16.78 -21.87
C PRO A 225 7.28 15.48 -22.46
N ASP A 226 8.60 15.34 -22.54
CA ASP A 226 9.32 14.19 -23.08
C ASP A 226 9.73 13.17 -22.02
N GLY A 227 9.50 13.46 -20.73
CA GLY A 227 9.89 12.58 -19.62
C GLY A 227 11.39 12.60 -19.29
N ALA A 228 12.17 13.57 -19.82
CA ALA A 228 13.61 13.66 -19.59
C ALA A 228 13.97 13.90 -18.11
N LYS A 229 13.00 14.39 -17.30
CA LYS A 229 13.15 14.57 -15.86
C LYS A 229 12.56 13.41 -15.04
N GLY A 230 12.27 12.31 -15.71
CA GLY A 230 11.71 11.12 -15.06
C GLY A 230 10.33 11.31 -14.43
N GLY A 231 9.59 12.33 -14.84
CA GLY A 231 8.29 12.66 -14.27
C GLY A 231 8.35 13.56 -13.03
N TYR A 232 9.53 14.04 -12.63
CA TYR A 232 9.74 14.86 -11.41
C TYR A 232 10.39 16.21 -11.74
N PRO A 233 9.68 17.09 -12.47
CA PRO A 233 10.23 18.40 -12.83
C PRO A 233 10.25 19.35 -11.64
N GLN A 234 11.27 20.23 -11.61
CA GLN A 234 11.25 21.43 -10.79
C GLN A 234 10.64 22.58 -11.60
N LEU A 235 9.63 23.24 -11.03
CA LEU A 235 8.99 24.40 -11.62
C LEU A 235 9.59 25.70 -11.07
N SER A 236 9.30 26.84 -11.70
CA SER A 236 9.59 28.16 -11.10
C SER A 236 8.31 28.75 -10.49
N ALA A 237 8.48 29.68 -9.54
CA ALA A 237 7.34 30.40 -8.96
C ALA A 237 6.53 31.14 -10.02
N GLU A 238 7.19 31.71 -11.03
CA GLU A 238 6.55 32.42 -12.16
C GLU A 238 5.73 31.44 -13.03
N ALA A 239 6.28 30.25 -13.29
CA ALA A 239 5.56 29.22 -14.06
C ALA A 239 4.31 28.76 -13.32
N LEU A 240 4.38 28.59 -12.01
CA LEU A 240 3.24 28.23 -11.17
C LEU A 240 2.16 29.30 -11.13
N VAL A 241 2.54 30.56 -10.97
CA VAL A 241 1.60 31.70 -11.05
C VAL A 241 0.95 31.79 -12.44
N LYS A 242 1.72 31.54 -13.52
CA LYS A 242 1.21 31.57 -14.89
C LYS A 242 0.29 30.40 -15.21
N SER A 243 0.54 29.23 -14.67
CA SER A 243 -0.29 28.03 -14.87
C SER A 243 -1.63 28.12 -14.15
N ASP A 244 -1.72 28.97 -13.12
CA ASP A 244 -2.94 29.29 -12.37
C ASP A 244 -3.76 28.05 -11.98
N PRO A 245 -3.22 27.09 -11.21
CA PRO A 245 -3.91 25.87 -10.87
C PRO A 245 -5.19 26.11 -10.05
N ASP A 246 -6.22 25.29 -10.32
CA ASP A 246 -7.48 25.30 -9.57
C ASP A 246 -7.33 24.73 -8.16
N THR A 247 -6.38 23.77 -8.00
CA THR A 247 -6.12 23.09 -6.75
C THR A 247 -4.62 22.92 -6.52
N ILE A 248 -4.19 22.92 -5.24
CA ILE A 248 -2.82 22.64 -4.82
C ILE A 248 -2.84 21.51 -3.79
N PHE A 249 -2.01 20.49 -3.99
CA PHE A 249 -1.82 19.39 -3.06
C PHE A 249 -0.41 19.42 -2.50
N LEU A 250 -0.29 19.35 -1.17
CA LEU A 250 0.99 19.42 -0.46
C LEU A 250 1.36 18.05 0.08
N ALA A 251 2.46 17.48 -0.41
CA ALA A 251 3.02 16.22 0.06
C ALA A 251 4.26 16.42 0.95
N ASP A 252 4.44 17.64 1.46
CA ASP A 252 5.60 18.10 2.22
C ASP A 252 5.19 18.75 3.56
N THR A 253 4.11 18.24 4.12
CA THR A 253 3.53 18.76 5.37
C THR A 253 4.33 18.35 6.60
N LYS A 254 4.88 17.12 6.62
CA LYS A 254 5.69 16.58 7.73
C LYS A 254 7.15 16.97 7.59
N CYS A 255 7.76 16.68 6.44
CA CYS A 255 9.18 16.94 6.20
C CYS A 255 9.50 18.44 6.31
N CYS A 256 8.68 19.27 5.71
CA CYS A 256 9.00 20.65 5.38
C CYS A 256 8.03 21.67 5.99
N ARG A 257 7.05 21.18 6.76
CA ARG A 257 6.04 21.96 7.50
C ARG A 257 5.21 22.88 6.60
N GLN A 258 4.98 22.48 5.36
CA GLN A 258 4.12 23.26 4.46
C GLN A 258 2.65 23.11 4.87
N SER A 259 1.90 24.16 4.62
CA SER A 259 0.48 24.27 4.94
C SER A 259 -0.21 25.22 3.97
N ALA A 260 -1.52 25.23 3.93
CA ALA A 260 -2.28 26.20 3.17
C ALA A 260 -1.89 27.64 3.51
N THR A 261 -1.59 27.93 4.79
CA THR A 261 -1.16 29.27 5.24
C THR A 261 0.22 29.64 4.71
N THR A 262 1.22 28.73 4.80
CA THR A 262 2.59 29.02 4.33
C THR A 262 2.61 29.21 2.82
N VAL A 263 1.84 28.42 2.07
CA VAL A 263 1.74 28.50 0.61
C VAL A 263 1.02 29.78 0.18
N ALA A 264 -0.09 30.14 0.82
CA ALA A 264 -0.84 31.36 0.53
C ALA A 264 -0.02 32.65 0.81
N ALA A 265 0.92 32.61 1.74
CA ALA A 265 1.80 33.74 2.09
C ALA A 265 2.96 33.94 1.11
N ARG A 266 3.16 33.05 0.12
CA ARG A 266 4.25 33.17 -0.86
C ARG A 266 4.05 34.39 -1.76
N LYS A 267 5.14 35.10 -2.05
CA LYS A 267 5.10 36.31 -2.88
C LYS A 267 4.51 35.99 -4.27
N GLY A 268 3.46 36.72 -4.65
CA GLY A 268 2.79 36.58 -5.96
C GLY A 268 1.73 35.50 -6.04
N TRP A 269 1.62 34.60 -5.03
CA TRP A 269 0.71 33.48 -5.07
C TRP A 269 -0.76 33.84 -4.78
N SER A 270 -1.01 35.03 -4.21
CA SER A 270 -2.36 35.53 -3.96
C SER A 270 -3.22 35.69 -5.23
N THR A 271 -2.59 35.63 -6.42
CA THR A 271 -3.28 35.69 -7.71
C THR A 271 -3.71 34.32 -8.24
N ILE A 272 -3.17 33.22 -7.68
CA ILE A 272 -3.48 31.84 -8.08
C ILE A 272 -4.91 31.51 -7.65
N THR A 273 -5.66 30.88 -8.55
CA THR A 273 -7.06 30.48 -8.34
C THR A 273 -7.22 29.58 -7.12
N ALA A 274 -6.35 28.56 -6.95
CA ALA A 274 -6.35 27.69 -5.78
C ALA A 274 -6.16 28.47 -4.46
N VAL A 275 -5.31 29.50 -4.45
CA VAL A 275 -5.06 30.31 -3.25
C VAL A 275 -6.25 31.21 -2.95
N LYS A 276 -6.80 31.90 -3.94
CA LYS A 276 -8.00 32.75 -3.80
C LYS A 276 -9.19 31.98 -3.26
N ASN A 277 -9.39 30.76 -3.75
CA ASN A 277 -10.53 29.93 -3.43
C ASN A 277 -10.28 29.00 -2.24
N GLN A 278 -9.09 29.10 -1.60
CA GLN A 278 -8.69 28.23 -0.47
C GLN A 278 -8.70 26.72 -0.82
N GLN A 279 -8.35 26.38 -2.05
CA GLN A 279 -8.29 25.02 -2.57
C GLN A 279 -6.86 24.46 -2.46
N ILE A 280 -6.30 24.53 -1.25
CA ILE A 280 -4.97 24.02 -0.90
C ILE A 280 -5.15 22.87 0.09
N TYR A 281 -4.74 21.68 -0.33
CA TYR A 281 -5.03 20.42 0.38
C TYR A 281 -3.73 19.79 0.90
N PRO A 282 -3.49 19.82 2.20
CA PRO A 282 -2.39 19.08 2.80
C PRO A 282 -2.69 17.58 2.74
N LEU A 283 -1.70 16.81 2.31
CA LEU A 283 -1.73 15.36 2.32
C LEU A 283 -0.83 14.82 3.47
N ASP A 284 -1.03 13.57 3.84
CA ASP A 284 -0.07 12.85 4.66
C ASP A 284 1.13 12.45 3.78
N ASP A 285 2.33 12.95 4.10
CA ASP A 285 3.54 12.74 3.29
C ASP A 285 3.81 11.23 3.03
N ASP A 286 3.57 10.38 4.03
CA ASP A 286 3.81 8.94 3.90
C ASP A 286 2.81 8.29 2.93
N ILE A 287 1.54 8.68 3.00
CA ILE A 287 0.49 8.17 2.09
C ILE A 287 0.72 8.72 0.68
N ALA A 288 1.11 9.98 0.57
CA ALA A 288 1.32 10.68 -0.68
C ALA A 288 2.56 10.23 -1.47
N SER A 289 3.50 9.50 -0.83
CA SER A 289 4.77 9.07 -1.41
C SER A 289 4.92 7.55 -1.55
N ARG A 290 3.90 6.76 -1.19
CA ARG A 290 3.97 5.30 -1.19
C ARG A 290 2.88 4.70 -2.10
N TRP A 291 3.27 3.71 -2.89
CA TRP A 291 2.37 3.01 -3.84
C TRP A 291 1.83 1.69 -3.27
N GLY A 292 1.64 1.62 -1.95
CA GLY A 292 1.19 0.45 -1.21
C GLY A 292 -0.32 0.41 -0.95
N PRO A 293 -0.75 -0.40 0.02
CA PRO A 293 -2.18 -0.60 0.35
C PRO A 293 -2.91 0.69 0.75
N ARG A 294 -2.20 1.67 1.33
CA ARG A 294 -2.78 2.97 1.71
C ARG A 294 -3.01 3.93 0.53
N THR A 295 -2.71 3.52 -0.70
CA THR A 295 -3.10 4.28 -1.90
C THR A 295 -4.60 4.53 -1.96
N VAL A 296 -5.42 3.65 -1.39
CA VAL A 296 -6.88 3.87 -1.24
C VAL A 296 -7.17 5.16 -0.46
N ASP A 297 -6.36 5.48 0.56
CA ASP A 297 -6.52 6.70 1.35
C ASP A 297 -6.07 7.95 0.57
N LEU A 298 -5.03 7.84 -0.28
CA LEU A 298 -4.66 8.91 -1.20
C LEU A 298 -5.79 9.19 -2.19
N VAL A 299 -6.36 8.14 -2.80
CA VAL A 299 -7.52 8.26 -3.72
C VAL A 299 -8.69 8.97 -3.03
N ARG A 300 -8.98 8.60 -1.77
CA ARG A 300 -10.04 9.25 -0.98
C ARG A 300 -9.73 10.72 -0.70
N ALA A 301 -8.49 11.04 -0.33
CA ALA A 301 -8.09 12.43 -0.09
C ALA A 301 -8.24 13.32 -1.35
N VAL A 302 -7.89 12.78 -2.53
CA VAL A 302 -8.10 13.48 -3.82
C VAL A 302 -9.59 13.63 -4.12
N ALA A 303 -10.39 12.57 -3.93
CA ALA A 303 -11.85 12.61 -4.12
C ALA A 303 -12.50 13.68 -3.25
N ASP A 304 -12.16 13.72 -1.95
CA ASP A 304 -12.68 14.70 -0.99
C ASP A 304 -12.28 16.14 -1.35
N ALA A 305 -11.08 16.32 -1.91
CA ALA A 305 -10.62 17.62 -2.39
C ALA A 305 -11.42 18.07 -3.62
N VAL A 306 -11.57 17.19 -4.63
CA VAL A 306 -12.32 17.48 -5.86
C VAL A 306 -13.79 17.80 -5.57
N ALA A 307 -14.41 17.10 -4.62
CA ALA A 307 -15.80 17.32 -4.23
C ALA A 307 -16.02 18.69 -3.55
N LYS A 308 -14.99 19.31 -2.97
CA LYS A 308 -15.08 20.64 -2.33
C LYS A 308 -14.96 21.79 -3.32
N VAL A 309 -14.41 21.55 -4.51
CA VAL A 309 -14.31 22.61 -5.53
C VAL A 309 -15.69 22.83 -6.15
N PRO A 310 -16.24 24.05 -6.17
CA PRO A 310 -17.51 24.33 -6.84
C PRO A 310 -17.53 23.88 -8.29
N ALA A 311 -18.71 23.48 -8.80
CA ALA A 311 -18.90 23.03 -10.17
C ALA A 311 -18.82 24.19 -11.16
#